data_dbef858ea9fbd23712afea3d7ccbd23b
#
_entry.id   dbef858ea9fbd23712afea3d7ccbd23b
#
_cell.length_a   1.000
_cell.length_b   1.000
_cell.length_c   1.000
_cell.angle_alpha   90.00
_cell.angle_beta   90.00
_cell.angle_gamma   90.00
#
_symmetry.space_group_name_H-M   'P 1'
#
loop_
_entity.id
_entity.type
_entity.pdbx_description
1 polymer ?
#
loop_
_entity_poly.entity_id
_entity_poly.type
_entity_poly.pdbx_seq_one_letter_code
_entity_poly.pdbx_strand_id
1 'polypeptide(L)'
;KELTGQDLLDAAGIKAGEVDILDGSPPCSAFSMAGAVVQGGGHTKGFGKTKKYSDGKKVENIEDLFFEFLRVAKEIRPKVIVAENVAGLMMGEAKQYYYKITNTFEKIGYDVSSMVLDSSHYGVPQTRKRVIFIAVREDVTEAVGLTFMNIAGIFPDKFSEAITCGDAFSDL
;
A
#
# COMPACT_ATOMS: atom_id res chain seq x y z
N LYS A 1 -8.47 -11.63 -20.53
CA LYS A 1 -9.17 -10.35 -20.37
C LYS A 1 -8.60 -9.68 -19.13
N GLU A 2 -8.20 -8.46 -19.26
CA GLU A 2 -7.74 -7.66 -18.13
C GLU A 2 -8.95 -7.26 -17.28
N LEU A 3 -8.87 -7.43 -15.96
CA LEU A 3 -9.96 -7.08 -15.05
C LEU A 3 -10.03 -5.55 -14.91
N THR A 4 -11.21 -5.00 -15.14
CA THR A 4 -11.47 -3.56 -14.99
C THR A 4 -12.21 -3.26 -13.69
N GLY A 5 -12.15 -2.00 -13.24
CA GLY A 5 -12.98 -1.55 -12.12
C GLY A 5 -14.46 -1.68 -12.42
N GLN A 6 -14.87 -1.48 -13.68
CA GLN A 6 -16.25 -1.65 -14.10
C GLN A 6 -16.71 -3.12 -13.99
N ASP A 7 -15.88 -4.10 -14.39
CA ASP A 7 -16.20 -5.52 -14.20
C ASP A 7 -16.46 -5.86 -12.72
N LEU A 8 -15.72 -5.21 -11.79
CA LEU A 8 -15.91 -5.38 -10.35
C LEU A 8 -17.20 -4.73 -9.84
N LEU A 9 -17.50 -3.52 -10.29
CA LEU A 9 -18.73 -2.80 -9.95
C LEU A 9 -19.98 -3.56 -10.44
N ASP A 10 -19.94 -4.05 -11.68
CA ASP A 10 -21.01 -4.83 -12.28
C ASP A 10 -21.23 -6.16 -11.52
N ALA A 11 -20.15 -6.84 -11.14
CA ALA A 11 -20.22 -8.07 -10.36
C ALA A 11 -20.77 -7.85 -8.93
N ALA A 12 -20.50 -6.68 -8.35
CA ALA A 12 -20.99 -6.31 -7.02
C ALA A 12 -22.41 -5.70 -7.05
N GLY A 13 -22.92 -5.32 -8.21
CA GLY A 13 -24.21 -4.64 -8.35
C GLY A 13 -24.24 -3.22 -7.79
N ILE A 14 -23.11 -2.54 -7.79
CA ILE A 14 -22.94 -1.18 -7.25
C ILE A 14 -22.40 -0.23 -8.32
N LYS A 15 -22.45 1.07 -8.05
CA LYS A 15 -21.96 2.10 -8.97
C LYS A 15 -20.64 2.69 -8.49
N ALA A 16 -19.91 3.29 -9.42
CA ALA A 16 -18.72 4.07 -9.09
C ALA A 16 -19.06 5.17 -8.08
N GLY A 17 -18.23 5.30 -7.04
CA GLY A 17 -18.41 6.24 -5.95
C GLY A 17 -19.23 5.72 -4.76
N GLU A 18 -19.89 4.58 -4.87
CA GLU A 18 -20.66 3.96 -3.77
C GLU A 18 -19.80 3.13 -2.81
N VAL A 19 -18.60 2.74 -3.21
CA VAL A 19 -17.66 2.00 -2.35
C VAL A 19 -17.13 2.93 -1.28
N ASP A 20 -17.27 2.55 0.00
CA ASP A 20 -16.76 3.34 1.11
C ASP A 20 -15.24 3.17 1.23
N ILE A 21 -14.75 1.95 1.29
CA ILE A 21 -13.32 1.65 1.47
C ILE A 21 -12.89 0.62 0.42
N LEU A 22 -11.79 0.92 -0.26
CA LEU A 22 -11.03 -0.03 -1.07
C LEU A 22 -9.68 -0.26 -0.40
N ASP A 23 -9.42 -1.50 0.01
CA ASP A 23 -8.12 -1.84 0.54
C ASP A 23 -7.33 -2.73 -0.44
N GLY A 24 -5.98 -2.69 -0.34
CA GLY A 24 -5.14 -3.53 -1.15
C GLY A 24 -3.66 -3.52 -0.75
N SER A 25 -3.01 -4.64 -1.01
CA SER A 25 -1.56 -4.81 -0.79
C SER A 25 -0.87 -5.21 -2.10
N PRO A 26 -0.78 -4.31 -3.08
CA PRO A 26 -0.14 -4.63 -4.35
C PRO A 26 1.32 -5.09 -4.12
N PRO A 27 1.76 -6.20 -4.70
CA PRO A 27 3.08 -6.75 -4.42
C PRO A 27 4.20 -5.80 -4.86
N CYS A 28 5.21 -5.63 -4.01
CA CYS A 28 6.37 -4.78 -4.24
C CYS A 28 7.66 -5.53 -3.88
N SER A 29 7.84 -6.70 -4.46
CA SER A 29 8.95 -7.60 -4.12
C SER A 29 10.34 -7.05 -4.46
N ALA A 30 10.44 -6.06 -5.35
CA ALA A 30 11.69 -5.41 -5.71
C ALA A 30 12.29 -4.56 -4.57
N PHE A 31 11.45 -4.08 -3.64
CA PHE A 31 11.86 -3.20 -2.54
C PHE A 31 11.86 -3.90 -1.17
N SER A 32 11.64 -5.22 -1.14
CA SER A 32 11.72 -6.00 0.10
C SER A 32 13.17 -6.20 0.52
N MET A 33 13.51 -5.86 1.76
CA MET A 33 14.82 -6.15 2.36
C MET A 33 15.16 -7.66 2.31
N ALA A 34 14.15 -8.54 2.43
CA ALA A 34 14.32 -9.99 2.29
C ALA A 34 14.71 -10.40 0.87
N GLY A 35 14.28 -9.68 -0.15
CA GLY A 35 14.69 -9.91 -1.54
C GLY A 35 16.15 -9.53 -1.82
N ALA A 36 16.70 -8.57 -1.06
CA ALA A 36 18.08 -8.14 -1.18
C ALA A 36 19.07 -9.15 -0.61
N VAL A 37 18.70 -9.89 0.45
CA VAL A 37 19.56 -10.89 1.10
C VAL A 37 19.70 -12.16 0.25
N VAL A 38 18.71 -12.54 -0.54
CA VAL A 38 18.75 -13.74 -1.38
C VAL A 38 19.65 -13.57 -2.61
N GLN A 39 20.09 -12.35 -2.94
CA GLN A 39 20.90 -12.07 -4.13
C GLN A 39 22.38 -11.78 -3.85
N GLY A 40 22.89 -12.20 -2.67
CA GLY A 40 24.34 -12.19 -2.40
C GLY A 40 24.96 -10.79 -2.49
N GLY A 41 24.85 -10.00 -1.42
CA GLY A 41 25.80 -8.95 -1.01
C GLY A 41 26.23 -7.85 -1.99
N GLY A 42 25.59 -7.70 -3.14
CA GLY A 42 25.88 -6.66 -4.11
C GLY A 42 24.73 -5.67 -4.21
N HIS A 43 25.05 -4.38 -4.16
CA HIS A 43 24.09 -3.31 -4.42
C HIS A 43 23.15 -3.67 -5.59
N THR A 44 21.87 -3.73 -5.34
CA THR A 44 20.86 -4.17 -6.29
C THR A 44 20.80 -3.25 -7.51
N LYS A 45 21.58 -3.57 -8.53
CA LYS A 45 21.28 -3.16 -9.90
C LYS A 45 20.06 -3.96 -10.34
N GLY A 46 18.86 -3.39 -10.27
CA GLY A 46 17.72 -4.16 -10.71
C GLY A 46 16.33 -3.61 -10.49
N PHE A 47 16.09 -2.32 -10.72
CA PHE A 47 14.79 -1.89 -11.22
C PHE A 47 14.53 -2.59 -12.56
N GLY A 48 13.40 -3.27 -12.72
CA GLY A 48 12.98 -3.85 -13.99
C GLY A 48 13.41 -5.28 -14.28
N LYS A 49 13.73 -6.12 -13.29
CA LYS A 49 14.01 -7.54 -13.54
C LYS A 49 12.73 -8.37 -13.55
N THR A 50 12.48 -8.99 -14.69
CA THR A 50 11.43 -10.00 -14.90
C THR A 50 11.58 -11.16 -13.93
N LYS A 51 10.60 -11.43 -13.08
CA LYS A 51 10.52 -12.66 -12.29
C LYS A 51 9.74 -13.72 -13.06
N LYS A 52 10.26 -14.96 -13.09
CA LYS A 52 9.53 -16.12 -13.56
C LYS A 52 8.79 -16.73 -12.36
N TYR A 53 7.49 -16.93 -12.49
CA TYR A 53 6.73 -17.77 -11.57
C TYR A 53 6.90 -19.24 -11.90
N SER A 54 6.56 -20.11 -10.95
CA SER A 54 6.65 -21.57 -11.09
C SER A 54 5.79 -22.12 -12.25
N ASP A 55 4.79 -21.37 -12.71
CA ASP A 55 3.92 -21.68 -13.85
C ASP A 55 4.46 -21.22 -15.22
N GLY A 56 5.70 -20.68 -15.24
CA GLY A 56 6.38 -20.24 -16.46
C GLY A 56 5.94 -18.88 -17.00
N LYS A 57 4.95 -18.22 -16.41
CA LYS A 57 4.53 -16.88 -16.82
C LYS A 57 5.55 -15.83 -16.40
N LYS A 58 5.91 -14.96 -17.34
CA LYS A 58 6.74 -13.79 -17.08
C LYS A 58 5.82 -12.64 -16.65
N VAL A 59 6.02 -12.09 -15.44
CA VAL A 59 5.44 -10.79 -15.07
C VAL A 59 6.54 -9.76 -15.31
N GLU A 60 6.34 -8.92 -16.32
CA GLU A 60 7.39 -8.04 -16.80
C GLU A 60 7.69 -6.89 -15.84
N ASN A 61 6.75 -6.41 -15.04
CA ASN A 61 6.98 -5.34 -14.06
C ASN A 61 6.06 -5.52 -12.85
N ILE A 62 6.53 -6.23 -11.84
CA ILE A 62 5.77 -6.38 -10.57
C ILE A 62 5.55 -5.00 -9.90
N GLU A 63 6.46 -4.07 -10.16
CA GLU A 63 6.36 -2.69 -9.70
C GLU A 63 5.12 -1.98 -10.25
N ASP A 64 4.66 -2.34 -11.44
CA ASP A 64 3.50 -1.71 -12.09
C ASP A 64 2.16 -2.15 -11.47
N LEU A 65 2.15 -3.22 -10.66
CA LEU A 65 0.91 -3.70 -10.03
C LEU A 65 0.32 -2.70 -9.03
N PHE A 66 1.13 -1.83 -8.44
CA PHE A 66 0.58 -0.74 -7.63
C PHE A 66 -0.19 0.27 -8.50
N PHE A 67 0.30 0.57 -9.70
CA PHE A 67 -0.40 1.46 -10.63
C PHE A 67 -1.63 0.81 -11.24
N GLU A 68 -1.63 -0.52 -11.41
CA GLU A 68 -2.83 -1.26 -11.80
C GLU A 68 -3.90 -1.19 -10.70
N PHE A 69 -3.51 -1.31 -9.43
CA PHE A 69 -4.42 -1.09 -8.30
C PHE A 69 -5.00 0.34 -8.34
N LEU A 70 -4.16 1.36 -8.58
CA LEU A 70 -4.61 2.75 -8.69
C LEU A 70 -5.50 2.98 -9.93
N ARG A 71 -5.25 2.28 -11.04
CA ARG A 71 -6.12 2.31 -12.22
C ARG A 71 -7.52 1.81 -11.88
N VAL A 72 -7.61 0.68 -11.21
CA VAL A 72 -8.88 0.11 -10.75
C VAL A 72 -9.55 1.04 -9.72
N ALA A 73 -8.81 1.57 -8.77
CA ALA A 73 -9.31 2.54 -7.79
C ALA A 73 -9.90 3.78 -8.45
N LYS A 74 -9.27 4.31 -9.51
CA LYS A 74 -9.79 5.43 -10.30
C LYS A 74 -11.14 5.13 -10.94
N GLU A 75 -11.36 3.92 -11.41
CA GLU A 75 -12.62 3.49 -12.03
C GLU A 75 -13.72 3.28 -10.97
N ILE A 76 -13.39 2.64 -9.86
CA ILE A 76 -14.32 2.36 -8.75
C ILE A 76 -14.70 3.64 -8.00
N ARG A 77 -13.78 4.59 -7.87
CA ARG A 77 -13.95 5.85 -7.11
C ARG A 77 -14.39 5.64 -5.65
N PRO A 78 -13.68 4.81 -4.86
CA PRO A 78 -14.03 4.64 -3.45
C PRO A 78 -13.90 5.95 -2.68
N LYS A 79 -14.56 6.08 -1.53
CA LYS A 79 -14.41 7.26 -0.65
C LYS A 79 -13.04 7.31 0.00
N VAL A 80 -12.54 6.13 0.41
CA VAL A 80 -11.23 5.97 1.05
C VAL A 80 -10.48 4.81 0.40
N ILE A 81 -9.18 4.98 0.19
CA ILE A 81 -8.29 3.90 -0.24
C ILE A 81 -7.27 3.66 0.88
N VAL A 82 -7.11 2.40 1.28
CA VAL A 82 -6.05 1.96 2.18
C VAL A 82 -5.12 1.04 1.39
N ALA A 83 -3.84 1.40 1.30
CA ALA A 83 -2.87 0.56 0.58
C ALA A 83 -1.66 0.26 1.47
N GLU A 84 -1.22 -1.00 1.47
CA GLU A 84 -0.07 -1.48 2.24
C GLU A 84 1.11 -1.77 1.32
N ASN A 85 2.31 -1.45 1.79
CA ASN A 85 3.53 -1.87 1.13
C ASN A 85 4.71 -2.01 2.12
N VAL A 86 5.85 -2.49 1.63
CA VAL A 86 7.07 -2.62 2.43
C VAL A 86 7.65 -1.25 2.80
N ALA A 87 8.17 -1.09 4.01
CA ALA A 87 8.77 0.17 4.47
C ALA A 87 9.96 0.63 3.61
N GLY A 88 10.64 -0.31 2.95
CA GLY A 88 11.74 -0.03 2.01
C GLY A 88 11.35 0.84 0.83
N LEU A 89 10.06 0.93 0.50
CA LEU A 89 9.53 1.83 -0.53
C LEU A 89 9.86 3.31 -0.27
N MET A 90 10.00 3.70 1.00
CA MET A 90 10.34 5.09 1.39
C MET A 90 11.85 5.35 1.47
N MET A 91 12.70 4.38 1.09
CA MET A 91 14.16 4.44 1.27
C MET A 91 14.91 4.35 -0.06
N GLY A 92 16.09 4.98 -0.10
CA GLY A 92 17.02 4.89 -1.23
C GLY A 92 16.38 5.21 -2.58
N GLU A 93 16.71 4.43 -3.60
CA GLU A 93 16.20 4.61 -4.96
C GLU A 93 14.69 4.34 -5.07
N ALA A 94 14.13 3.50 -4.19
CA ALA A 94 12.69 3.20 -4.14
C ALA A 94 11.85 4.44 -3.80
N LYS A 95 12.44 5.46 -3.19
CA LYS A 95 11.76 6.71 -2.86
C LYS A 95 11.18 7.43 -4.08
N GLN A 96 11.80 7.29 -5.24
CA GLN A 96 11.25 7.85 -6.49
C GLN A 96 9.92 7.18 -6.87
N TYR A 97 9.82 5.87 -6.59
CA TYR A 97 8.59 5.13 -6.83
C TYR A 97 7.48 5.52 -5.84
N TYR A 98 7.85 5.72 -4.57
CA TYR A 98 6.94 6.28 -3.58
C TYR A 98 6.35 7.63 -4.03
N TYR A 99 7.17 8.56 -4.53
CA TYR A 99 6.66 9.83 -5.06
C TYR A 99 5.76 9.67 -6.29
N LYS A 100 6.04 8.69 -7.16
CA LYS A 100 5.14 8.40 -8.29
C LYS A 100 3.78 7.92 -7.81
N ILE A 101 3.74 7.08 -6.76
CA ILE A 101 2.50 6.59 -6.16
C ILE A 101 1.70 7.75 -5.57
N THR A 102 2.30 8.58 -4.72
CA THR A 102 1.61 9.72 -4.09
C THR A 102 1.07 10.70 -5.14
N ASN A 103 1.89 11.08 -6.11
CA ASN A 103 1.46 11.93 -7.22
C ASN A 103 0.33 11.29 -8.06
N THR A 104 0.26 9.96 -8.12
CA THR A 104 -0.81 9.29 -8.86
C THR A 104 -2.12 9.33 -8.08
N PHE A 105 -2.09 9.17 -6.74
CA PHE A 105 -3.26 9.39 -5.89
C PHE A 105 -3.84 10.79 -6.09
N GLU A 106 -3.00 11.82 -6.03
CA GLU A 106 -3.40 13.22 -6.26
C GLU A 106 -4.02 13.41 -7.65
N LYS A 107 -3.39 12.88 -8.71
CA LYS A 107 -3.89 12.96 -10.09
C LYS A 107 -5.25 12.29 -10.31
N ILE A 108 -5.60 11.31 -9.50
CA ILE A 108 -6.90 10.62 -9.59
C ILE A 108 -7.94 11.19 -8.61
N GLY A 109 -7.62 12.33 -7.93
CA GLY A 109 -8.54 13.09 -7.10
C GLY A 109 -8.62 12.64 -5.65
N TYR A 110 -7.48 12.27 -5.05
CA TYR A 110 -7.38 11.85 -3.65
C TYR A 110 -6.30 12.63 -2.91
N ASP A 111 -6.66 13.14 -1.74
CA ASP A 111 -5.70 13.57 -0.74
C ASP A 111 -5.06 12.36 -0.07
N VAL A 112 -3.75 12.24 -0.14
CA VAL A 112 -3.04 11.06 0.38
C VAL A 112 -2.08 11.40 1.51
N SER A 113 -2.10 10.60 2.55
CA SER A 113 -1.06 10.56 3.57
C SER A 113 -0.49 9.15 3.70
N SER A 114 0.74 9.05 4.17
CA SER A 114 1.39 7.76 4.39
C SER A 114 2.26 7.77 5.63
N MET A 115 2.28 6.63 6.33
CA MET A 115 3.06 6.45 7.54
C MET A 115 3.66 5.05 7.59
N VAL A 116 4.87 4.93 8.13
CA VAL A 116 5.46 3.61 8.44
C VAL A 116 4.98 3.21 9.83
N LEU A 117 4.19 2.14 9.89
CA LEU A 117 3.70 1.54 11.12
C LEU A 117 4.47 0.26 11.43
N ASP A 118 4.74 0.02 12.72
CA ASP A 118 5.30 -1.23 13.22
C ASP A 118 4.23 -1.96 14.02
N SER A 119 3.82 -3.13 13.54
CA SER A 119 2.70 -3.88 14.11
C SER A 119 2.87 -4.22 15.61
N SER A 120 4.12 -4.29 16.10
CA SER A 120 4.39 -4.55 17.53
C SER A 120 3.81 -3.49 18.47
N HIS A 121 3.60 -2.26 17.99
CA HIS A 121 2.97 -1.17 18.75
C HIS A 121 1.44 -1.13 18.62
N TYR A 122 0.86 -2.09 17.90
CA TYR A 122 -0.58 -2.18 17.61
C TYR A 122 -1.17 -3.53 18.04
N GLY A 123 -0.63 -4.10 19.12
CA GLY A 123 -1.16 -5.32 19.74
C GLY A 123 -0.75 -6.63 19.05
N VAL A 124 0.19 -6.59 18.10
CA VAL A 124 0.67 -7.78 17.38
C VAL A 124 2.09 -8.14 17.89
N PRO A 125 2.33 -9.35 18.39
CA PRO A 125 3.64 -9.77 18.89
C PRO A 125 4.63 -10.08 17.75
N GLN A 126 4.77 -9.14 16.82
CA GLN A 126 5.66 -9.23 15.66
C GLN A 126 6.17 -7.87 15.27
N THR A 127 7.47 -7.71 15.19
CA THR A 127 8.10 -6.54 14.57
C THR A 127 7.95 -6.62 13.05
N ARG A 128 6.97 -5.88 12.51
CA ARG A 128 6.70 -5.83 11.08
C ARG A 128 6.42 -4.38 10.66
N LYS A 129 7.39 -3.77 10.01
CA LYS A 129 7.26 -2.39 9.52
C LYS A 129 6.67 -2.37 8.11
N ARG A 130 5.61 -1.59 7.94
CA ARG A 130 4.94 -1.40 6.66
C ARG A 130 4.61 0.06 6.44
N VAL A 131 4.73 0.53 5.21
CA VAL A 131 4.15 1.80 4.83
C VAL A 131 2.67 1.58 4.53
N ILE A 132 1.84 2.36 5.19
CA ILE A 132 0.40 2.41 4.94
C ILE A 132 0.10 3.74 4.26
N PHE A 133 -0.58 3.69 3.14
CA PHE A 133 -1.17 4.84 2.48
C PHE A 133 -2.64 4.90 2.85
N ILE A 134 -3.10 6.06 3.27
CA ILE A 134 -4.53 6.35 3.42
C ILE A 134 -4.81 7.53 2.48
N ALA A 135 -5.66 7.29 1.50
CA ALA A 135 -6.04 8.29 0.53
C ALA A 135 -7.55 8.51 0.61
N VAL A 136 -7.97 9.74 0.82
CA VAL A 136 -9.37 10.15 0.95
C VAL A 136 -9.72 10.96 -0.28
N ARG A 137 -10.88 10.67 -0.89
CA ARG A 137 -11.33 11.37 -2.09
C ARG A 137 -11.61 12.85 -1.77
N GLU A 138 -11.18 13.76 -2.63
CA GLU A 138 -11.20 15.22 -2.40
C GLU A 138 -12.58 15.75 -1.99
N ASP A 139 -13.67 15.27 -2.61
CA ASP A 139 -15.03 15.67 -2.22
C ASP A 139 -15.40 15.20 -0.80
N VAL A 140 -14.81 14.10 -0.32
CA VAL A 140 -15.01 13.61 1.04
C VAL A 140 -14.18 14.41 2.03
N THR A 141 -12.92 14.73 1.70
CA THR A 141 -12.08 15.58 2.57
C THR A 141 -12.69 16.97 2.75
N GLU A 142 -13.22 17.56 1.68
CA GLU A 142 -13.94 18.83 1.74
C GLU A 142 -15.19 18.74 2.64
N ALA A 143 -16.01 17.69 2.46
CA ALA A 143 -17.25 17.51 3.21
C ALA A 143 -17.05 17.34 4.73
N VAL A 144 -15.93 16.72 5.15
CA VAL A 144 -15.61 16.48 6.57
C VAL A 144 -14.63 17.50 7.15
N GLY A 145 -14.20 18.49 6.36
CA GLY A 145 -13.25 19.52 6.80
C GLY A 145 -11.84 19.00 7.05
N LEU A 146 -11.47 17.89 6.44
CA LEU A 146 -10.08 17.42 6.42
C LEU A 146 -9.29 18.30 5.47
N THR A 147 -8.09 18.70 5.88
CA THR A 147 -7.15 19.44 5.06
C THR A 147 -5.85 18.68 4.94
N PHE A 148 -5.03 19.02 3.97
CA PHE A 148 -3.69 18.45 3.84
C PHE A 148 -2.88 18.50 5.15
N MET A 149 -3.08 19.52 5.98
CA MET A 149 -2.37 19.68 7.26
C MET A 149 -2.84 18.70 8.35
N ASN A 150 -4.08 18.23 8.31
CA ASN A 150 -4.64 17.34 9.34
C ASN A 150 -4.91 15.91 8.86
N ILE A 151 -4.76 15.63 7.55
CA ILE A 151 -4.94 14.28 7.01
C ILE A 151 -3.94 13.27 7.61
N ALA A 152 -2.77 13.71 8.08
CA ALA A 152 -1.83 12.85 8.79
C ALA A 152 -2.38 12.34 10.13
N GLY A 153 -3.34 13.04 10.74
CA GLY A 153 -4.01 12.65 11.98
C GLY A 153 -5.00 11.49 11.86
N ILE A 154 -5.26 10.98 10.65
CA ILE A 154 -6.11 9.80 10.45
C ILE A 154 -5.42 8.48 10.79
N PHE A 155 -4.08 8.48 10.97
CA PHE A 155 -3.37 7.30 11.44
C PHE A 155 -3.57 7.12 12.95
N PRO A 156 -3.74 5.88 13.42
CA PRO A 156 -3.86 5.61 14.84
C PRO A 156 -2.54 5.90 15.57
N ASP A 157 -2.65 6.46 16.76
CA ASP A 157 -1.51 6.54 17.68
C ASP A 157 -1.07 5.14 18.11
N LYS A 158 0.21 5.00 18.47
CA LYS A 158 0.71 3.78 19.10
C LYS A 158 -0.04 3.59 20.42
N PHE A 159 -0.71 2.46 20.60
CA PHE A 159 -1.53 2.23 21.79
C PHE A 159 -0.87 1.27 22.79
N SER A 160 0.31 0.72 22.48
CA SER A 160 1.05 -0.15 23.39
C SER A 160 2.56 0.02 23.26
N GLU A 161 3.31 -0.34 24.32
CA GLU A 161 4.70 -0.72 24.16
C GLU A 161 4.79 -1.91 23.22
N ALA A 162 5.98 -2.13 22.64
CA ALA A 162 6.16 -3.24 21.71
C ALA A 162 5.92 -4.59 22.41
N ILE A 163 4.92 -5.32 21.93
CA ILE A 163 4.59 -6.65 22.44
C ILE A 163 5.57 -7.66 21.84
N THR A 164 6.15 -8.50 22.69
CA THR A 164 7.05 -9.57 22.28
C THR A 164 6.34 -10.91 22.16
N CYS A 165 6.97 -11.88 21.48
CA CYS A 165 6.47 -13.27 21.49
C CYS A 165 6.48 -13.84 22.91
N GLY A 166 7.44 -13.47 23.77
CA GLY A 166 7.48 -13.89 25.17
C GLY A 166 6.27 -13.41 25.96
N ASP A 167 5.82 -12.16 25.72
CA ASP A 167 4.61 -11.63 26.36
C ASP A 167 3.37 -12.39 25.88
N ALA A 168 3.31 -12.70 24.57
CA ALA A 168 2.17 -13.41 23.98
C ALA A 168 2.05 -14.88 24.42
N PHE A 169 3.16 -15.50 24.84
CA PHE A 169 3.23 -16.89 25.29
C PHE A 169 3.50 -17.02 26.78
N SER A 170 3.31 -15.94 27.55
CA SER A 170 3.64 -15.90 29.00
C SER A 170 2.75 -16.82 29.85
N ASP A 171 1.64 -17.31 29.30
CA ASP A 171 0.68 -18.21 29.94
C ASP A 171 0.86 -19.68 29.56
N LEU A 172 1.86 -20.03 28.73
CA LEU A 172 2.22 -21.37 28.33
C LEU A 172 3.43 -21.90 29.13
#